data_5d3f0cda497e2706d5af68e69c900867
#
_entry.id   5d3f0cda497e2706d5af68e69c900867
#
_cell.length_a   1.000
_cell.length_b   1.000
_cell.length_c   1.000
_cell.angle_alpha   90.00
_cell.angle_beta   90.00
_cell.angle_gamma   90.00
#
_symmetry.space_group_name_H-M   'P 1'
#
loop_
_entity.id
_entity.type
_entity.pdbx_description
1 polymer ?
#
loop_
_entity_poly.entity_id
_entity_poly.type
_entity_poly.pdbx_seq_one_letter_code
_entity_poly.pdbx_strand_id
1 'polypeptide(L)'
;MGFARSLCNTNAKLTIKQRFVEGGIIMLHSIKSTNDIKDFLDKTNSLHDGYIVEVKYNNNGISKIKGGHYFEPAKTKLVLQILVTSIWDAVVEIEFENLLEWQIKDNHSDIFDVSVFFNENNLIVWMDDIYTSAEDMKKGSYVIAESMKWRITK
;
A
#
# COMPACT_ATOMS: atom_id res chain seq x y z
N MET A 1 -10.29 -32.62 60.77
CA MET A 1 -9.99 -31.18 60.46
C MET A 1 -9.17 -31.10 59.18
N GLY A 2 -9.76 -30.74 58.06
CA GLY A 2 -9.09 -30.62 56.80
C GLY A 2 -9.64 -29.42 56.08
N PHE A 3 -8.83 -28.37 55.98
CA PHE A 3 -9.16 -27.17 55.23
C PHE A 3 -8.89 -27.43 53.76
N ALA A 4 -9.93 -27.57 52.95
CA ALA A 4 -9.84 -27.51 51.49
C ALA A 4 -9.69 -26.06 51.05
N ARG A 5 -8.53 -25.69 50.49
CA ARG A 5 -8.32 -24.40 49.79
C ARG A 5 -8.88 -24.50 48.39
N SER A 6 -9.93 -23.74 48.15
CA SER A 6 -10.47 -23.44 46.87
C SER A 6 -9.42 -22.71 46.02
N LEU A 7 -8.98 -23.30 44.90
CA LEU A 7 -8.18 -22.67 43.90
C LEU A 7 -9.11 -21.83 43.00
N CYS A 8 -9.07 -20.54 43.20
CA CYS A 8 -9.75 -19.58 42.38
C CYS A 8 -9.05 -19.53 40.99
N ASN A 9 -9.71 -20.06 39.99
CA ASN A 9 -9.22 -20.07 38.62
C ASN A 9 -9.55 -18.73 37.98
N THR A 10 -8.63 -17.78 38.10
CA THR A 10 -8.71 -16.50 37.39
C THR A 10 -8.36 -16.73 35.95
N ASN A 11 -9.38 -16.90 35.12
CA ASN A 11 -9.26 -16.77 33.67
C ASN A 11 -8.82 -15.34 33.34
N ALA A 12 -7.53 -15.14 33.24
CA ALA A 12 -6.96 -13.95 32.65
C ALA A 12 -7.39 -13.91 31.17
N LYS A 13 -8.30 -13.01 30.84
CA LYS A 13 -8.57 -12.62 29.48
C LYS A 13 -7.25 -12.15 28.87
N LEU A 14 -6.65 -12.97 28.01
CA LEU A 14 -5.58 -12.55 27.15
C LEU A 14 -6.14 -11.50 26.20
N THR A 15 -5.96 -10.25 26.56
CA THR A 15 -6.05 -9.14 25.61
C THR A 15 -4.90 -9.36 24.63
N ILE A 16 -5.22 -9.70 23.40
CA ILE A 16 -4.25 -9.77 22.32
C ILE A 16 -3.83 -8.33 22.02
N LYS A 17 -2.92 -7.79 22.83
CA LYS A 17 -2.04 -6.71 22.39
C LYS A 17 -1.08 -7.38 21.42
N GLN A 18 -1.34 -7.24 20.13
CA GLN A 18 -0.35 -7.54 19.12
C GLN A 18 0.87 -6.66 19.45
N ARG A 19 1.87 -7.27 20.07
CA ARG A 19 3.20 -6.71 20.17
C ARG A 19 3.73 -6.70 18.74
N PHE A 20 3.76 -5.53 18.11
CA PHE A 20 4.62 -5.33 16.97
C PHE A 20 6.04 -5.60 17.45
N VAL A 21 6.62 -6.67 16.95
CA VAL A 21 8.00 -7.05 17.25
C VAL A 21 8.88 -6.03 16.52
N GLU A 22 9.52 -5.18 17.29
CA GLU A 22 10.62 -4.36 16.77
C GLU A 22 11.67 -5.29 16.16
N GLY A 23 11.91 -5.16 14.84
CA GLY A 23 12.99 -5.84 14.13
C GLY A 23 12.60 -6.96 13.16
N GLY A 24 11.32 -7.29 12.95
CA GLY A 24 10.90 -8.20 11.89
C GLY A 24 11.05 -7.56 10.51
N ILE A 25 11.63 -8.29 9.55
CA ILE A 25 11.60 -7.89 8.13
C ILE A 25 10.12 -7.86 7.74
N ILE A 26 9.56 -6.65 7.58
CA ILE A 26 8.18 -6.48 7.12
C ILE A 26 8.16 -6.83 5.63
N MET A 27 7.60 -7.98 5.32
CA MET A 27 7.60 -8.53 3.97
C MET A 27 6.62 -7.76 3.08
N LEU A 28 7.07 -7.34 1.90
CA LEU A 28 6.21 -6.76 0.88
C LEU A 28 5.34 -7.85 0.25
N HIS A 29 4.05 -7.63 0.19
CA HIS A 29 3.08 -8.48 -0.49
C HIS A 29 2.99 -8.06 -1.95
N SER A 30 3.26 -8.99 -2.88
CA SER A 30 3.15 -8.73 -4.32
C SER A 30 1.74 -8.97 -4.81
N ILE A 31 1.23 -8.10 -5.67
CA ILE A 31 -0.05 -8.28 -6.37
C ILE A 31 0.22 -8.92 -7.73
N LYS A 32 -0.27 -10.15 -7.91
CA LYS A 32 -0.11 -10.96 -9.13
C LYS A 32 -1.43 -11.49 -9.67
N SER A 33 -2.50 -11.37 -8.90
CA SER A 33 -3.82 -11.90 -9.23
C SER A 33 -4.93 -11.02 -8.65
N THR A 34 -6.15 -11.25 -9.11
CA THR A 34 -7.34 -10.59 -8.52
C THR A 34 -7.57 -10.98 -7.07
N ASN A 35 -7.12 -12.17 -6.64
CA ASN A 35 -7.18 -12.55 -5.23
C ASN A 35 -6.22 -11.74 -4.37
N ASP A 36 -5.03 -11.42 -4.89
CA ASP A 36 -4.09 -10.55 -4.18
C ASP A 36 -4.60 -9.11 -4.06
N ILE A 37 -5.32 -8.63 -5.09
CA ILE A 37 -6.01 -7.34 -5.05
C ILE A 37 -7.08 -7.36 -3.95
N LYS A 38 -7.89 -8.41 -3.90
CA LYS A 38 -8.90 -8.55 -2.87
C LYS A 38 -8.28 -8.59 -1.47
N ASP A 39 -7.21 -9.34 -1.26
CA ASP A 39 -6.49 -9.41 0.01
C ASP A 39 -5.92 -8.04 0.42
N PHE A 40 -5.40 -7.26 -0.54
CA PHE A 40 -4.95 -5.89 -0.32
C PHE A 40 -6.11 -5.00 0.14
N LEU A 41 -7.21 -4.96 -0.60
CA LEU A 41 -8.37 -4.14 -0.28
C LEU A 41 -8.98 -4.51 1.08
N ASP A 42 -9.14 -5.80 1.36
CA ASP A 42 -9.69 -6.29 2.63
C ASP A 42 -8.78 -5.89 3.82
N LYS A 43 -7.46 -6.07 3.70
CA LYS A 43 -6.52 -5.79 4.79
C LYS A 43 -6.27 -4.30 5.04
N THR A 44 -6.42 -3.49 4.01
CA THR A 44 -6.21 -2.04 4.11
C THR A 44 -7.51 -1.25 4.22
N ASN A 45 -8.67 -1.95 4.32
CA ASN A 45 -9.99 -1.34 4.28
C ASN A 45 -10.16 -0.41 3.06
N SER A 46 -9.73 -0.87 1.87
CA SER A 46 -9.75 -0.11 0.62
C SER A 46 -9.08 1.27 0.72
N LEU A 47 -8.14 1.43 1.65
CA LEU A 47 -7.52 2.71 2.01
C LEU A 47 -8.51 3.81 2.40
N HIS A 48 -9.72 3.43 2.85
CA HIS A 48 -10.78 4.36 3.25
C HIS A 48 -10.28 5.32 4.34
N ASP A 49 -10.60 6.61 4.22
CA ASP A 49 -10.07 7.68 5.06
C ASP A 49 -8.53 7.75 5.04
N GLY A 50 -7.94 7.41 3.89
CA GLY A 50 -6.50 7.44 3.67
C GLY A 50 -6.01 8.79 3.17
N TYR A 51 -4.78 9.16 3.58
CA TYR A 51 -4.11 10.38 3.13
C TYR A 51 -2.74 10.03 2.58
N ILE A 52 -2.43 10.45 1.36
CA ILE A 52 -1.08 10.32 0.81
C ILE A 52 -0.16 11.29 1.56
N VAL A 53 0.73 10.76 2.40
CA VAL A 53 1.62 11.56 3.24
C VAL A 53 3.03 11.66 2.67
N GLU A 54 3.42 10.75 1.79
CA GLU A 54 4.72 10.78 1.13
C GLU A 54 4.65 10.16 -0.26
N VAL A 55 5.37 10.76 -1.21
CA VAL A 55 5.56 10.26 -2.57
C VAL A 55 7.05 10.25 -2.87
N LYS A 56 7.61 9.09 -3.22
CA LYS A 56 9.00 8.94 -3.64
C LYS A 56 9.05 8.39 -5.06
N TYR A 57 9.60 9.15 -5.98
CA TYR A 57 9.82 8.73 -7.35
C TYR A 57 11.32 8.52 -7.62
N ASN A 58 11.65 7.39 -8.21
CA ASN A 58 12.99 7.08 -8.67
C ASN A 58 12.95 6.66 -10.15
N ASN A 59 13.59 7.43 -11.01
CA ASN A 59 13.67 7.14 -12.43
C ASN A 59 14.82 6.18 -12.80
N ASN A 60 15.61 5.74 -11.80
CA ASN A 60 16.77 4.87 -11.97
C ASN A 60 17.74 5.33 -13.06
N GLY A 61 17.90 6.65 -13.19
CA GLY A 61 18.91 7.23 -14.09
C GLY A 61 20.30 6.77 -13.70
N ILE A 62 21.07 6.31 -14.69
CA ILE A 62 22.46 5.89 -14.53
C ILE A 62 23.34 6.94 -15.13
N SER A 63 24.29 7.47 -14.31
CA SER A 63 25.37 8.33 -14.79
C SER A 63 26.60 7.51 -15.06
N LYS A 64 27.04 7.47 -16.30
CA LYS A 64 28.35 6.88 -16.66
C LYS A 64 29.40 7.98 -16.81
N ILE A 65 30.53 7.81 -16.13
CA ILE A 65 31.62 8.81 -16.10
C ILE A 65 32.14 9.18 -17.50
N LYS A 66 31.99 8.31 -18.49
CA LYS A 66 32.47 8.52 -19.87
C LYS A 66 31.38 8.50 -20.95
N GLY A 67 30.12 8.39 -20.62
CA GLY A 67 29.07 8.14 -21.61
C GLY A 67 27.79 8.93 -21.42
N GLY A 68 27.76 9.89 -20.52
CA GLY A 68 26.56 10.67 -20.24
C GLY A 68 25.59 9.96 -19.31
N HIS A 69 24.39 10.52 -19.24
CA HIS A 69 23.29 9.99 -18.43
C HIS A 69 22.31 9.24 -19.33
N TYR A 70 21.84 8.09 -18.87
CA TYR A 70 20.70 7.43 -19.48
C TYR A 70 19.81 6.81 -18.43
N PHE A 71 18.56 6.63 -18.81
CA PHE A 71 17.50 6.14 -17.96
C PHE A 71 17.01 4.80 -18.48
N GLU A 72 16.73 3.88 -17.58
CA GLU A 72 16.08 2.61 -17.90
C GLU A 72 14.61 2.72 -17.48
N PRO A 73 13.66 3.01 -18.39
CA PRO A 73 12.24 3.13 -18.03
C PRO A 73 11.69 1.90 -17.32
N ALA A 74 12.20 0.71 -17.70
CA ALA A 74 11.84 -0.56 -17.08
C ALA A 74 12.27 -0.72 -15.61
N LYS A 75 12.93 0.28 -15.03
CA LYS A 75 13.37 0.27 -13.62
C LYS A 75 12.85 1.45 -12.82
N THR A 76 11.91 2.19 -13.38
CA THR A 76 11.27 3.29 -12.65
C THR A 76 10.48 2.77 -11.46
N LYS A 77 10.50 3.52 -10.38
CA LYS A 77 9.83 3.16 -9.13
C LYS A 77 9.09 4.35 -8.53
N LEU A 78 7.87 4.11 -8.09
CA LEU A 78 7.09 5.04 -7.30
C LEU A 78 6.73 4.37 -5.99
N VAL A 79 6.95 5.05 -4.87
CA VAL A 79 6.53 4.60 -3.55
C VAL A 79 5.57 5.63 -2.98
N LEU A 80 4.39 5.19 -2.59
CA LEU A 80 3.42 5.97 -1.85
C LEU A 80 3.38 5.51 -0.40
N GLN A 81 3.37 6.46 0.54
CA GLN A 81 3.00 6.19 1.92
C GLN A 81 1.65 6.83 2.19
N ILE A 82 0.71 6.04 2.63
CA ILE A 82 -0.67 6.43 2.86
C ILE A 82 -1.01 6.16 4.32
N LEU A 83 -1.31 7.23 5.06
CA LEU A 83 -1.85 7.14 6.42
C LEU A 83 -3.32 6.79 6.31
N VAL A 84 -3.74 5.64 6.85
CA VAL A 84 -5.12 5.16 6.78
C VAL A 84 -5.74 5.21 8.17
N THR A 85 -6.57 6.21 8.41
CA THR A 85 -7.15 6.46 9.74
C THR A 85 -8.20 5.42 10.10
N SER A 86 -8.90 4.88 9.11
CA SER A 86 -9.92 3.83 9.32
C SER A 86 -9.37 2.50 9.81
N ILE A 87 -8.05 2.28 9.74
CA ILE A 87 -7.35 1.12 10.30
C ILE A 87 -6.34 1.50 11.39
N TRP A 88 -6.77 2.36 12.32
CA TRP A 88 -6.00 2.75 13.50
C TRP A 88 -4.72 3.53 13.19
N ASP A 89 -4.80 4.48 12.26
CA ASP A 89 -3.66 5.31 11.81
C ASP A 89 -2.47 4.48 11.29
N ALA A 90 -2.76 3.34 10.67
CA ALA A 90 -1.72 2.55 10.04
C ALA A 90 -1.16 3.26 8.82
N VAL A 91 0.13 3.09 8.58
CA VAL A 91 0.77 3.55 7.35
C VAL A 91 0.89 2.38 6.38
N VAL A 92 0.23 2.52 5.24
CA VAL A 92 0.33 1.58 4.13
C VAL A 92 1.35 2.11 3.13
N GLU A 93 2.40 1.34 2.90
CA GLU A 93 3.37 1.63 1.86
C GLU A 93 3.04 0.82 0.62
N ILE A 94 2.98 1.49 -0.53
CA ILE A 94 2.72 0.88 -1.84
C ILE A 94 3.90 1.20 -2.75
N GLU A 95 4.50 0.15 -3.32
CA GLU A 95 5.57 0.26 -4.31
C GLU A 95 5.04 -0.14 -5.68
N PHE A 96 5.23 0.73 -6.67
CA PHE A 96 4.99 0.45 -8.08
C PHE A 96 6.34 0.39 -8.81
N GLU A 97 6.52 -0.60 -9.66
CA GLU A 97 7.74 -0.78 -10.45
C GLU A 97 7.40 -0.81 -11.95
N ASN A 98 8.31 -0.29 -12.76
CA ASN A 98 8.18 -0.19 -14.20
C ASN A 98 6.94 0.63 -14.57
N LEU A 99 6.99 1.91 -14.22
CA LEU A 99 5.90 2.86 -14.40
C LEU A 99 5.68 3.17 -15.88
N LEU A 100 4.43 3.12 -16.33
CA LEU A 100 4.03 3.58 -17.65
C LEU A 100 3.46 4.99 -17.61
N GLU A 101 2.53 5.22 -16.68
CA GLU A 101 1.89 6.51 -16.51
C GLU A 101 1.50 6.69 -15.06
N TRP A 102 1.65 7.88 -14.53
CA TRP A 102 1.20 8.18 -13.17
C TRP A 102 0.97 9.66 -12.96
N GLN A 103 0.07 9.97 -12.05
CA GLN A 103 -0.22 11.31 -11.58
C GLN A 103 -0.63 11.23 -10.12
N ILE A 104 -0.02 12.06 -9.29
CA ILE A 104 -0.48 12.28 -7.91
C ILE A 104 -0.91 13.72 -7.80
N LYS A 105 -2.15 13.95 -7.43
CA LYS A 105 -2.69 15.28 -7.20
C LYS A 105 -2.59 15.66 -5.74
N ASP A 106 -2.14 16.88 -5.54
CA ASP A 106 -2.15 17.53 -4.24
C ASP A 106 -3.51 18.20 -4.04
N ASN A 107 -4.50 17.41 -3.66
CA ASN A 107 -5.86 17.88 -3.43
C ASN A 107 -6.23 17.96 -1.95
N HIS A 108 -5.34 17.59 -1.04
CA HIS A 108 -5.56 17.53 0.42
C HIS A 108 -6.85 16.80 0.84
N SER A 109 -7.44 16.05 -0.07
CA SER A 109 -8.62 15.25 0.22
C SER A 109 -8.22 13.84 0.65
N ASP A 110 -9.04 13.26 1.51
CA ASP A 110 -8.93 11.86 1.88
C ASP A 110 -9.34 10.96 0.71
N ILE A 111 -8.76 9.78 0.71
CA ILE A 111 -9.14 8.70 -0.20
C ILE A 111 -10.46 8.13 0.34
N PHE A 112 -11.51 8.18 -0.47
CA PHE A 112 -12.78 7.61 -0.09
C PHE A 112 -12.80 6.09 -0.29
N ASP A 113 -12.35 5.64 -1.45
CA ASP A 113 -12.24 4.23 -1.80
C ASP A 113 -11.33 4.06 -3.01
N VAL A 114 -10.36 3.15 -2.96
CA VAL A 114 -9.44 2.95 -4.07
C VAL A 114 -9.97 1.92 -5.06
N SER A 115 -9.65 2.12 -6.34
CA SER A 115 -9.80 1.10 -7.36
C SER A 115 -8.44 0.50 -7.71
N VAL A 116 -8.35 -0.84 -7.72
CA VAL A 116 -7.17 -1.58 -8.18
C VAL A 116 -7.62 -2.71 -9.09
N PHE A 117 -7.03 -2.79 -10.27
CA PHE A 117 -7.35 -3.86 -11.24
C PHE A 117 -6.22 -4.06 -12.25
N PHE A 118 -6.27 -5.16 -12.98
CA PHE A 118 -5.44 -5.39 -14.17
C PHE A 118 -6.20 -4.92 -15.42
N ASN A 119 -5.58 -4.09 -16.24
CA ASN A 119 -6.15 -3.69 -17.52
C ASN A 119 -5.98 -4.78 -18.59
N GLU A 120 -6.45 -4.52 -19.80
CA GLU A 120 -6.37 -5.45 -20.95
C GLU A 120 -4.93 -5.84 -21.34
N ASN A 121 -3.95 -5.01 -21.01
CA ASN A 121 -2.52 -5.26 -21.25
C ASN A 121 -1.85 -5.94 -20.04
N ASN A 122 -2.62 -6.42 -19.08
CA ASN A 122 -2.14 -7.03 -17.84
C ASN A 122 -1.25 -6.10 -16.98
N LEU A 123 -1.45 -4.80 -17.10
CA LEU A 123 -0.83 -3.80 -16.24
C LEU A 123 -1.70 -3.54 -15.02
N ILE A 124 -1.07 -3.33 -13.87
CA ILE A 124 -1.78 -2.92 -12.68
C ILE A 124 -2.16 -1.45 -12.76
N VAL A 125 -3.41 -1.15 -12.49
CA VAL A 125 -3.96 0.20 -12.39
C VAL A 125 -4.41 0.41 -10.95
N TRP A 126 -3.92 1.47 -10.33
CA TRP A 126 -4.33 1.96 -9.03
C TRP A 126 -4.91 3.37 -9.19
N MET A 127 -6.02 3.66 -8.53
CA MET A 127 -6.66 4.97 -8.55
C MET A 127 -7.15 5.33 -7.14
N ASP A 128 -7.07 6.59 -6.79
CA ASP A 128 -7.49 7.12 -5.47
C ASP A 128 -9.02 7.26 -5.32
N ASP A 129 -9.78 6.93 -6.34
CA ASP A 129 -11.24 6.93 -6.34
C ASP A 129 -11.78 5.95 -7.40
N ILE A 130 -13.10 5.79 -7.45
CA ILE A 130 -13.80 5.00 -8.46
C ILE A 130 -14.13 5.89 -9.65
N TYR A 131 -13.35 5.78 -10.71
CA TYR A 131 -13.57 6.54 -11.94
C TYR A 131 -14.27 5.70 -13.00
N THR A 132 -15.20 6.32 -13.72
CA THR A 132 -16.01 5.64 -14.74
C THR A 132 -15.47 5.80 -16.15
N SER A 133 -14.51 6.71 -16.35
CA SER A 133 -13.88 6.97 -17.65
C SER A 133 -12.40 7.33 -17.51
N ALA A 134 -11.66 7.22 -18.61
CA ALA A 134 -10.26 7.65 -18.66
C ALA A 134 -10.10 9.17 -18.46
N GLU A 135 -11.08 9.96 -18.82
CA GLU A 135 -11.07 11.41 -18.59
C GLU A 135 -11.27 11.73 -17.10
N ASP A 136 -12.15 10.99 -16.43
CA ASP A 136 -12.38 11.15 -15.00
C ASP A 136 -11.15 10.71 -14.20
N MET A 137 -10.49 9.62 -14.60
CA MET A 137 -9.26 9.15 -13.97
C MET A 137 -8.19 10.25 -13.91
N LYS A 138 -8.07 11.07 -14.97
CA LYS A 138 -7.14 12.20 -15.02
C LYS A 138 -7.47 13.35 -14.07
N LYS A 139 -8.63 13.32 -13.43
CA LYS A 139 -9.03 14.30 -12.41
C LYS A 139 -8.48 13.97 -11.03
N GLY A 140 -8.10 12.73 -10.76
CA GLY A 140 -7.56 12.23 -9.51
C GLY A 140 -6.11 11.78 -9.58
N SER A 141 -5.70 11.03 -8.57
CA SER A 141 -4.40 10.36 -8.53
C SER A 141 -4.53 8.95 -9.08
N TYR A 142 -3.60 8.56 -9.93
CA TYR A 142 -3.57 7.21 -10.50
C TYR A 142 -2.14 6.76 -10.82
N VAL A 143 -1.95 5.47 -10.89
CA VAL A 143 -0.70 4.83 -11.29
C VAL A 143 -1.00 3.65 -12.21
N ILE A 144 -0.29 3.57 -13.34
CA ILE A 144 -0.28 2.42 -14.25
C ILE A 144 1.15 1.90 -14.28
N ALA A 145 1.34 0.64 -13.89
CA ALA A 145 2.66 0.02 -13.75
C ALA A 145 2.62 -1.47 -14.09
N GLU A 146 3.78 -2.08 -14.29
CA GLU A 146 3.89 -3.53 -14.51
C GLU A 146 3.69 -4.32 -13.22
N SER A 147 4.07 -3.75 -12.06
CA SER A 147 3.89 -4.43 -10.79
C SER A 147 3.57 -3.49 -9.64
N MET A 148 2.90 -4.04 -8.64
CA MET A 148 2.56 -3.38 -7.38
C MET A 148 2.86 -4.32 -6.22
N LYS A 149 3.46 -3.77 -5.18
CA LYS A 149 3.70 -4.43 -3.89
C LYS A 149 3.22 -3.51 -2.78
N TRP A 150 2.88 -4.09 -1.65
CA TRP A 150 2.40 -3.30 -0.50
C TRP A 150 2.78 -3.93 0.83
N ARG A 151 2.75 -3.12 1.87
CA ARG A 151 2.89 -3.54 3.27
C ARG A 151 2.26 -2.52 4.21
N ILE A 152 1.90 -2.96 5.41
CA ILE A 152 1.55 -2.07 6.52
C ILE A 152 2.83 -1.88 7.35
N THR A 153 3.26 -0.63 7.56
CA THR A 153 4.54 -0.31 8.19
C THR A 153 4.40 0.19 9.62
N LYS A 154 3.19 0.62 10.02
CA LYS A 154 2.94 1.17 11.35
C LYS A 154 1.52 0.88 11.81
#